data_410a7be7d4341a2909c15582c8bc4479
#
_entry.id   410a7be7d4341a2909c15582c8bc4479
#
_cell.length_a   1.000
_cell.length_b   1.000
_cell.length_c   1.000
_cell.angle_alpha   90.00
_cell.angle_beta   90.00
_cell.angle_gamma   90.00
#
_symmetry.space_group_name_H-M   'P 1'
#
loop_
_entity.id
_entity.type
_entity.pdbx_description
1 polymer ?
#
loop_
_entity_poly.entity_id
_entity_poly.type
_entity_poly.pdbx_seq_one_letter_code
_entity_poly.pdbx_strand_id
1 'polypeptide(L)'
;CLAGIEGNGQTEFIYGLTGLSKLSSGKLTLDGKDITHESIRQRSKDGMGHIPEDRHKHGLVLDFSLENNIVLQRYWQPEFQKGGFIRADKVREYSDRLIEQYDVRSGQGSVTTVRSMSGGNQQKAIIAREIDRDPKLLVAVQPTRGLDVGAIEYIHRQIVAERDKGKAVLLVSLELDEVMNLSDRILVMYEGEIVGEFDPKTTTVQELGLYMAGARKQGKEEQ
;
A
#
# COMPACT_ATOMS: atom_id res chain seq x y z
N CYS A 1 11.01 2.29 -5.18
CA CYS A 1 10.79 1.08 -4.37
C CYS A 1 11.72 1.03 -3.18
N LEU A 2 11.27 0.44 -2.08
CA LEU A 2 12.09 0.04 -0.94
C LEU A 2 12.24 -1.49 -1.00
N ALA A 3 13.45 -1.96 -1.31
CA ALA A 3 13.81 -3.36 -1.41
C ALA A 3 14.57 -3.82 -0.16
N GLY A 4 14.53 -5.11 0.15
CA GLY A 4 15.27 -5.71 1.26
C GLY A 4 14.81 -7.14 1.52
N ILE A 5 15.47 -7.83 2.44
CA ILE A 5 15.04 -9.15 2.93
C ILE A 5 14.12 -8.94 4.14
N GLU A 6 13.14 -9.81 4.35
CA GLU A 6 12.20 -9.75 5.48
C GLU A 6 12.95 -9.62 6.81
N GLY A 7 12.49 -8.72 7.69
CA GLY A 7 13.09 -8.47 8.99
C GLY A 7 14.20 -7.40 9.03
N ASN A 8 14.47 -6.72 7.94
CA ASN A 8 15.50 -5.66 7.87
C ASN A 8 14.99 -4.26 8.23
N GLY A 9 13.81 -4.12 8.85
CA GLY A 9 13.29 -2.83 9.33
C GLY A 9 12.21 -2.20 8.45
N GLN A 10 11.83 -2.83 7.34
CA GLN A 10 10.79 -2.31 6.44
C GLN A 10 9.45 -2.12 7.15
N THR A 11 9.05 -3.09 7.97
CA THR A 11 7.78 -3.04 8.72
C THR A 11 7.75 -1.87 9.69
N GLU A 12 8.83 -1.67 10.46
CA GLU A 12 8.98 -0.57 11.42
C GLU A 12 8.97 0.78 10.71
N PHE A 13 9.68 0.88 9.59
CA PHE A 13 9.69 2.08 8.75
C PHE A 13 8.26 2.42 8.25
N ILE A 14 7.53 1.44 7.71
CA ILE A 14 6.16 1.63 7.24
C ILE A 14 5.21 1.97 8.38
N TYR A 15 5.35 1.36 9.55
CA TYR A 15 4.52 1.69 10.71
C TYR A 15 4.75 3.14 11.18
N GLY A 16 6.00 3.61 11.17
CA GLY A 16 6.32 5.01 11.43
C GLY A 16 5.74 5.94 10.37
N LEU A 17 5.92 5.61 9.09
CA LEU A 17 5.42 6.37 7.95
C LEU A 17 3.89 6.49 7.95
N THR A 18 3.18 5.40 8.23
CA THR A 18 1.70 5.36 8.20
C THR A 18 1.05 5.81 9.50
N GLY A 19 1.83 5.95 10.59
CA GLY A 19 1.35 6.35 11.91
C GLY A 19 0.83 5.20 12.78
N LEU A 20 1.08 3.95 12.38
CA LEU A 20 0.83 2.76 13.20
C LEU A 20 1.78 2.69 14.40
N SER A 21 2.97 3.29 14.28
CA SER A 21 3.92 3.51 15.38
C SER A 21 4.33 4.97 15.43
N LYS A 22 4.71 5.45 16.63
CA LYS A 22 5.28 6.79 16.80
C LYS A 22 6.71 6.82 16.28
N LEU A 23 7.07 7.90 15.61
CA LEU A 23 8.46 8.17 15.26
C LEU A 23 9.26 8.51 16.52
N SER A 24 10.45 7.94 16.66
CA SER A 24 11.39 8.27 17.75
C SER A 24 12.13 9.57 17.47
N SER A 25 12.40 9.86 16.20
CA SER A 25 13.08 11.09 15.74
C SER A 25 12.81 11.32 14.26
N GLY A 26 13.26 12.45 13.74
CA GLY A 26 13.14 12.81 12.33
C GLY A 26 11.86 13.60 12.02
N LYS A 27 11.68 13.90 10.75
CA LYS A 27 10.56 14.69 10.22
C LYS A 27 9.94 13.99 9.01
N LEU A 28 8.62 13.98 8.95
CA LEU A 28 7.86 13.46 7.83
C LEU A 28 7.03 14.58 7.19
N THR A 29 7.22 14.80 5.90
CA THR A 29 6.45 15.79 5.13
C THR A 29 5.74 15.11 3.95
N LEU A 30 4.50 15.52 3.71
CA LEU A 30 3.71 15.12 2.55
C LEU A 30 3.24 16.39 1.83
N ASP A 31 3.66 16.54 0.57
CA ASP A 31 3.31 17.72 -0.24
C ASP A 31 3.61 19.04 0.48
N GLY A 32 4.79 19.13 1.11
CA GLY A 32 5.24 20.31 1.88
C GLY A 32 4.65 20.46 3.27
N LYS A 33 3.60 19.71 3.62
CA LYS A 33 2.98 19.72 4.94
C LYS A 33 3.70 18.78 5.90
N ASP A 34 4.02 19.24 7.10
CA ASP A 34 4.53 18.40 8.18
C ASP A 34 3.42 17.51 8.74
N ILE A 35 3.60 16.19 8.64
CA ILE A 35 2.65 15.18 9.13
C ILE A 35 3.27 14.28 10.20
N THR A 36 4.42 14.67 10.75
CA THR A 36 5.22 13.85 11.69
C THR A 36 4.40 13.33 12.87
N HIS A 37 3.58 14.19 13.47
CA HIS A 37 2.80 13.85 14.67
C HIS A 37 1.31 13.66 14.38
N GLU A 38 0.91 13.62 13.12
CA GLU A 38 -0.49 13.46 12.76
C GLU A 38 -0.98 12.03 12.97
N SER A 39 -2.27 11.93 13.32
CA SER A 39 -2.96 10.64 13.43
C SER A 39 -3.09 9.95 12.07
N ILE A 40 -3.28 8.62 12.07
CA ILE A 40 -3.56 7.83 10.85
C ILE A 40 -4.69 8.46 10.02
N ARG A 41 -5.80 8.86 10.69
CA ARG A 41 -6.92 9.53 10.02
C ARG A 41 -6.52 10.83 9.35
N GLN A 42 -5.67 11.63 9.99
CA GLN A 42 -5.23 12.90 9.42
C GLN A 42 -4.29 12.67 8.23
N ARG A 43 -3.31 11.77 8.34
CA ARG A 43 -2.43 11.38 7.21
C ARG A 43 -3.26 10.89 6.01
N SER A 44 -4.31 10.11 6.29
CA SER A 44 -5.26 9.66 5.27
C SER A 44 -6.01 10.83 4.61
N LYS A 45 -6.45 11.85 5.37
CA LYS A 45 -7.09 13.07 4.84
C LYS A 45 -6.12 13.93 4.04
N ASP A 46 -4.85 13.95 4.41
CA ASP A 46 -3.81 14.71 3.73
C ASP A 46 -3.36 14.05 2.41
N GLY A 47 -3.87 12.87 2.11
CA GLY A 47 -3.65 12.18 0.83
C GLY A 47 -2.72 10.98 0.90
N MET A 48 -2.54 10.34 2.06
CA MET A 48 -1.83 9.07 2.16
C MET A 48 -2.80 7.90 1.98
N GLY A 49 -2.59 7.06 0.95
CA GLY A 49 -3.19 5.75 0.77
C GLY A 49 -2.24 4.66 1.25
N HIS A 50 -2.78 3.57 1.82
CA HIS A 50 -1.96 2.49 2.35
C HIS A 50 -2.54 1.12 2.01
N ILE A 51 -1.84 0.36 1.19
CA ILE A 51 -2.08 -1.06 0.93
C ILE A 51 -1.14 -1.83 1.86
N PRO A 52 -1.64 -2.45 2.94
CA PRO A 52 -0.80 -3.08 3.95
C PRO A 52 -0.29 -4.45 3.50
N GLU A 53 0.84 -4.86 4.08
CA GLU A 53 1.44 -6.19 3.86
C GLU A 53 0.48 -7.33 4.25
N ASP A 54 -0.09 -7.26 5.44
CA ASP A 54 -1.07 -8.23 5.93
C ASP A 54 -2.50 -7.67 5.75
N ARG A 55 -3.16 -8.14 4.68
CA ARG A 55 -4.53 -7.74 4.34
C ARG A 55 -5.56 -8.14 5.38
N HIS A 56 -5.31 -9.21 6.16
CA HIS A 56 -6.24 -9.68 7.18
C HIS A 56 -6.09 -8.96 8.52
N LYS A 57 -4.86 -8.55 8.85
CA LYS A 57 -4.57 -7.85 10.10
C LYS A 57 -4.85 -6.35 10.03
N HIS A 58 -4.48 -5.74 8.88
CA HIS A 58 -4.51 -4.29 8.74
C HIS A 58 -5.34 -3.78 7.55
N GLY A 59 -5.72 -4.66 6.63
CA GLY A 59 -6.41 -4.27 5.41
C GLY A 59 -7.93 -4.38 5.50
N LEU A 60 -8.45 -5.44 6.09
CA LEU A 60 -9.87 -5.81 6.04
C LEU A 60 -10.39 -6.28 7.40
N VAL A 61 -11.67 -6.05 7.63
CA VAL A 61 -12.44 -6.69 8.70
C VAL A 61 -13.18 -7.87 8.06
N LEU A 62 -12.63 -9.09 8.22
CA LEU A 62 -13.06 -10.27 7.47
C LEU A 62 -14.55 -10.63 7.62
N ASP A 63 -15.10 -10.39 8.81
CA ASP A 63 -16.51 -10.71 9.11
C ASP A 63 -17.51 -9.62 8.68
N PHE A 64 -17.01 -8.49 8.17
CA PHE A 64 -17.83 -7.44 7.59
C PHE A 64 -18.14 -7.73 6.12
N SER A 65 -19.23 -7.13 5.62
CA SER A 65 -19.53 -7.10 4.19
C SER A 65 -18.48 -6.34 3.41
N LEU A 66 -18.40 -6.57 2.10
CA LEU A 66 -17.52 -5.86 1.19
C LEU A 66 -17.81 -4.35 1.21
N GLU A 67 -19.09 -3.95 1.17
CA GLU A 67 -19.50 -2.54 1.25
C GLU A 67 -19.00 -1.84 2.52
N ASN A 68 -19.07 -2.50 3.67
CA ASN A 68 -18.57 -1.97 4.93
C ASN A 68 -17.04 -1.84 4.93
N ASN A 69 -16.33 -2.79 4.33
CA ASN A 69 -14.87 -2.72 4.18
C ASN A 69 -14.44 -1.60 3.21
N ILE A 70 -15.19 -1.36 2.15
CA ILE A 70 -14.91 -0.28 1.17
C ILE A 70 -15.02 1.10 1.83
N VAL A 71 -16.03 1.33 2.67
CA VAL A 71 -16.21 2.64 3.35
C VAL A 71 -15.51 2.75 4.70
N LEU A 72 -14.80 1.72 5.16
CA LEU A 72 -14.23 1.60 6.51
C LEU A 72 -13.42 2.83 6.95
N GLN A 73 -12.71 3.46 6.04
CA GLN A 73 -11.91 4.65 6.32
C GLN A 73 -12.64 5.97 6.02
N ARG A 74 -13.89 5.92 5.48
CA ARG A 74 -14.66 7.07 5.02
C ARG A 74 -16.05 7.17 5.62
N TYR A 75 -16.50 6.20 6.39
CA TYR A 75 -17.87 6.13 6.95
C TYR A 75 -18.31 7.42 7.65
N TRP A 76 -17.38 8.21 8.18
CA TRP A 76 -17.61 9.47 8.88
C TRP A 76 -17.89 10.66 7.94
N GLN A 77 -17.66 10.51 6.62
CA GLN A 77 -17.91 11.59 5.66
C GLN A 77 -19.42 11.83 5.50
N PRO A 78 -19.84 13.09 5.24
CA PRO A 78 -21.26 13.43 5.11
C PRO A 78 -21.99 12.65 4.01
N GLU A 79 -21.27 12.16 3.02
CA GLU A 79 -21.79 11.30 1.96
C GLU A 79 -22.35 9.98 2.53
N PHE A 80 -21.63 9.35 3.48
CA PHE A 80 -21.93 8.02 4.02
C PHE A 80 -22.65 8.03 5.36
N GLN A 81 -22.82 9.21 5.99
CA GLN A 81 -23.56 9.33 7.26
C GLN A 81 -24.36 10.63 7.35
N LYS A 82 -25.41 10.60 8.14
CA LYS A 82 -26.21 11.78 8.51
C LYS A 82 -26.63 11.68 9.97
N GLY A 83 -26.26 12.68 10.77
CA GLY A 83 -26.62 12.71 12.20
C GLY A 83 -26.07 11.52 13.01
N GLY A 84 -24.93 10.95 12.61
CA GLY A 84 -24.32 9.76 13.25
C GLY A 84 -24.84 8.41 12.75
N PHE A 85 -25.81 8.40 11.85
CA PHE A 85 -26.36 7.17 11.25
C PHE A 85 -25.78 6.94 9.85
N ILE A 86 -25.36 5.71 9.58
CA ILE A 86 -24.84 5.30 8.27
C ILE A 86 -25.98 5.30 7.25
N ARG A 87 -25.68 5.84 6.07
CA ARG A 87 -26.57 5.85 4.91
C ARG A 87 -26.28 4.60 4.05
N ALA A 88 -26.97 3.50 4.39
CA ALA A 88 -26.72 2.22 3.77
C ALA A 88 -26.93 2.21 2.24
N ASP A 89 -27.90 3.01 1.75
CA ASP A 89 -28.14 3.25 0.33
C ASP A 89 -26.89 3.82 -0.37
N LYS A 90 -26.28 4.85 0.22
CA LYS A 90 -25.09 5.51 -0.35
C LYS A 90 -23.83 4.65 -0.24
N VAL A 91 -23.69 3.92 0.85
CA VAL A 91 -22.59 2.95 1.02
C VAL A 91 -22.68 1.88 -0.06
N ARG A 92 -23.85 1.34 -0.33
CA ARG A 92 -24.08 0.32 -1.35
C ARG A 92 -23.81 0.85 -2.76
N GLU A 93 -24.41 1.99 -3.12
CA GLU A 93 -24.23 2.64 -4.41
C GLU A 93 -22.72 2.88 -4.71
N TYR A 94 -22.01 3.42 -3.73
CA TYR A 94 -20.56 3.65 -3.83
C TYR A 94 -19.78 2.35 -3.99
N SER A 95 -20.13 1.34 -3.21
CA SER A 95 -19.43 0.06 -3.22
C SER A 95 -19.66 -0.72 -4.51
N ASP A 96 -20.90 -0.73 -5.03
CA ASP A 96 -21.23 -1.39 -6.30
C ASP A 96 -20.47 -0.74 -7.48
N ARG A 97 -20.33 0.58 -7.48
CA ARG A 97 -19.49 1.30 -8.45
C ARG A 97 -18.03 0.85 -8.40
N LEU A 98 -17.45 0.74 -7.20
CA LEU A 98 -16.05 0.30 -7.08
C LEU A 98 -15.86 -1.18 -7.43
N ILE A 99 -16.80 -2.02 -7.09
CA ILE A 99 -16.80 -3.45 -7.45
C ILE A 99 -16.72 -3.60 -8.97
N GLU A 100 -17.54 -2.85 -9.70
CA GLU A 100 -17.54 -2.86 -11.17
C GLU A 100 -16.24 -2.26 -11.74
N GLN A 101 -15.85 -1.07 -11.27
CA GLN A 101 -14.69 -0.33 -11.78
C GLN A 101 -13.37 -1.09 -11.60
N TYR A 102 -13.22 -1.83 -10.49
CA TYR A 102 -11.99 -2.54 -10.13
C TYR A 102 -12.08 -4.05 -10.34
N ASP A 103 -13.11 -4.54 -11.03
CA ASP A 103 -13.32 -5.99 -11.28
C ASP A 103 -13.17 -6.83 -9.99
N VAL A 104 -13.84 -6.40 -8.93
CA VAL A 104 -13.86 -7.15 -7.67
C VAL A 104 -14.95 -8.23 -7.75
N ARG A 105 -14.57 -9.49 -7.77
CA ARG A 105 -15.53 -10.59 -7.85
C ARG A 105 -15.96 -11.05 -6.46
N SER A 106 -17.25 -11.09 -6.25
CA SER A 106 -17.87 -11.48 -4.99
C SER A 106 -19.16 -12.28 -5.26
N GLY A 107 -19.50 -13.23 -4.38
CA GLY A 107 -20.62 -14.14 -4.62
C GLY A 107 -22.01 -13.49 -4.56
N GLN A 108 -22.16 -12.40 -3.79
CA GLN A 108 -23.43 -11.70 -3.55
C GLN A 108 -23.29 -10.18 -3.72
N GLY A 109 -22.35 -9.71 -4.58
CA GLY A 109 -22.09 -8.29 -4.75
C GLY A 109 -21.53 -7.66 -3.47
N SER A 110 -21.90 -6.40 -3.23
CA SER A 110 -21.39 -5.60 -2.11
C SER A 110 -21.72 -6.13 -0.71
N VAL A 111 -22.75 -6.97 -0.57
CA VAL A 111 -23.14 -7.58 0.71
C VAL A 111 -22.36 -8.85 1.07
N THR A 112 -21.50 -9.34 0.15
CA THR A 112 -20.67 -10.51 0.40
C THR A 112 -19.78 -10.31 1.62
N THR A 113 -19.77 -11.28 2.55
CA THR A 113 -18.81 -11.28 3.66
C THR A 113 -17.40 -11.50 3.10
N VAL A 114 -16.48 -10.59 3.44
CA VAL A 114 -15.12 -10.57 2.85
C VAL A 114 -14.34 -11.85 3.13
N ARG A 115 -14.59 -12.53 4.25
CA ARG A 115 -13.99 -13.83 4.59
C ARG A 115 -14.23 -14.90 3.52
N SER A 116 -15.35 -14.85 2.81
CA SER A 116 -15.70 -15.83 1.77
C SER A 116 -15.08 -15.55 0.40
N MET A 117 -14.38 -14.41 0.25
CA MET A 117 -13.77 -14.00 -1.01
C MET A 117 -12.37 -14.62 -1.16
N SER A 118 -11.92 -14.81 -2.41
CA SER A 118 -10.54 -15.20 -2.70
C SER A 118 -9.56 -14.09 -2.32
N GLY A 119 -8.30 -14.47 -2.00
CA GLY A 119 -7.25 -13.52 -1.64
C GLY A 119 -7.02 -12.43 -2.70
N GLY A 120 -7.10 -12.78 -3.99
CA GLY A 120 -6.99 -11.81 -5.08
C GLY A 120 -8.12 -10.78 -5.08
N ASN A 121 -9.37 -11.21 -4.84
CA ASN A 121 -10.50 -10.28 -4.77
C ASN A 121 -10.51 -9.45 -3.47
N GLN A 122 -10.04 -10.00 -2.36
CA GLN A 122 -9.79 -9.24 -1.14
C GLN A 122 -8.77 -8.12 -1.39
N GLN A 123 -7.69 -8.43 -2.08
CA GLN A 123 -6.65 -7.44 -2.42
C GLN A 123 -7.16 -6.39 -3.40
N LYS A 124 -7.93 -6.78 -4.43
CA LYS A 124 -8.60 -5.83 -5.34
C LYS A 124 -9.52 -4.88 -4.58
N ALA A 125 -10.24 -5.35 -3.56
CA ALA A 125 -11.10 -4.50 -2.74
C ALA A 125 -10.30 -3.46 -1.93
N ILE A 126 -9.14 -3.84 -1.37
CA ILE A 126 -8.24 -2.90 -0.70
C ILE A 126 -7.73 -1.86 -1.69
N ILE A 127 -7.25 -2.29 -2.85
CA ILE A 127 -6.73 -1.41 -3.90
C ILE A 127 -7.80 -0.44 -4.38
N ALA A 128 -9.01 -0.92 -4.65
CA ALA A 128 -10.15 -0.09 -5.03
C ALA A 128 -10.42 1.01 -4.00
N ARG A 129 -10.47 0.64 -2.71
CA ARG A 129 -10.68 1.56 -1.60
C ARG A 129 -9.59 2.62 -1.49
N GLU A 130 -8.32 2.21 -1.60
CA GLU A 130 -7.19 3.12 -1.42
C GLU A 130 -6.98 4.05 -2.62
N ILE A 131 -7.13 3.54 -3.85
CA ILE A 131 -6.92 4.31 -5.09
C ILE A 131 -8.09 5.27 -5.37
N ASP A 132 -9.35 4.85 -5.15
CA ASP A 132 -10.52 5.72 -5.40
C ASP A 132 -10.53 6.97 -4.51
N ARG A 133 -9.75 7.00 -3.45
CA ARG A 133 -9.55 8.18 -2.60
C ARG A 133 -8.65 9.24 -3.21
N ASP A 134 -8.09 8.97 -4.38
CA ASP A 134 -7.15 9.83 -5.10
C ASP A 134 -5.95 10.27 -4.24
N PRO A 135 -5.15 9.32 -3.71
CA PRO A 135 -4.06 9.64 -2.81
C PRO A 135 -2.95 10.43 -3.52
N LYS A 136 -2.27 11.32 -2.78
CA LYS A 136 -1.05 11.99 -3.23
C LYS A 136 0.16 11.05 -3.13
N LEU A 137 0.17 10.20 -2.09
CA LEU A 137 1.15 9.15 -1.85
C LEU A 137 0.42 7.83 -1.63
N LEU A 138 0.68 6.84 -2.48
CA LEU A 138 0.27 5.47 -2.30
C LEU A 138 1.44 4.66 -1.73
N VAL A 139 1.27 4.16 -0.50
CA VAL A 139 2.22 3.23 0.15
C VAL A 139 1.69 1.82 -0.11
N ALA A 140 2.40 1.03 -0.90
CA ALA A 140 2.02 -0.35 -1.25
C ALA A 140 3.07 -1.32 -0.71
N VAL A 141 2.69 -2.12 0.30
CA VAL A 141 3.61 -3.02 0.99
C VAL A 141 3.28 -4.46 0.60
N GLN A 142 4.20 -5.10 -0.11
CA GLN A 142 4.07 -6.47 -0.64
C GLN A 142 2.67 -6.72 -1.26
N PRO A 143 2.20 -5.85 -2.17
CA PRO A 143 0.80 -5.83 -2.61
C PRO A 143 0.37 -7.09 -3.34
N THR A 144 1.32 -7.89 -3.80
CA THR A 144 1.11 -9.09 -4.62
C THR A 144 1.35 -10.40 -3.86
N ARG A 145 1.77 -10.32 -2.58
CA ARG A 145 2.15 -11.49 -1.78
C ARG A 145 1.03 -12.53 -1.69
N GLY A 146 1.35 -13.76 -2.14
CA GLY A 146 0.45 -14.91 -2.04
C GLY A 146 -0.74 -14.88 -3.00
N LEU A 147 -0.61 -14.21 -4.13
CA LEU A 147 -1.64 -14.09 -5.16
C LEU A 147 -1.27 -14.89 -6.42
N ASP A 148 -2.29 -15.15 -7.23
CA ASP A 148 -2.11 -15.74 -8.56
C ASP A 148 -1.60 -14.72 -9.58
N VAL A 149 -1.04 -15.21 -10.69
CA VAL A 149 -0.42 -14.38 -11.74
C VAL A 149 -1.37 -13.32 -12.30
N GLY A 150 -2.64 -13.66 -12.49
CA GLY A 150 -3.62 -12.71 -13.04
C GLY A 150 -3.91 -11.55 -12.07
N ALA A 151 -3.98 -11.84 -10.76
CA ALA A 151 -4.12 -10.82 -9.73
C ALA A 151 -2.84 -9.95 -9.62
N ILE A 152 -1.65 -10.55 -9.70
CA ILE A 152 -0.36 -9.84 -9.70
C ILE A 152 -0.31 -8.82 -10.84
N GLU A 153 -0.54 -9.25 -12.08
CA GLU A 153 -0.54 -8.36 -13.24
C GLU A 153 -1.56 -7.22 -13.12
N TYR A 154 -2.75 -7.52 -12.60
CA TYR A 154 -3.77 -6.51 -12.37
C TYR A 154 -3.27 -5.44 -11.40
N ILE A 155 -2.70 -5.85 -10.26
CA ILE A 155 -2.20 -4.97 -9.21
C ILE A 155 -1.06 -4.10 -9.73
N HIS A 156 -0.11 -4.69 -10.44
CA HIS A 156 1.00 -3.96 -11.06
C HIS A 156 0.47 -2.84 -11.98
N ARG A 157 -0.52 -3.15 -12.83
CA ARG A 157 -1.14 -2.14 -13.71
C ARG A 157 -1.81 -1.00 -12.92
N GLN A 158 -2.47 -1.29 -11.79
CA GLN A 158 -3.06 -0.24 -10.95
C GLN A 158 -2.00 0.66 -10.31
N ILE A 159 -0.92 0.08 -9.79
CA ILE A 159 0.20 0.82 -9.19
C ILE A 159 0.88 1.73 -10.23
N VAL A 160 1.19 1.19 -11.41
CA VAL A 160 1.80 1.95 -12.51
C VAL A 160 0.86 3.06 -12.98
N ALA A 161 -0.45 2.80 -13.08
CA ALA A 161 -1.42 3.81 -13.47
C ALA A 161 -1.49 4.99 -12.48
N GLU A 162 -1.30 4.76 -11.17
CA GLU A 162 -1.23 5.85 -10.19
C GLU A 162 0.06 6.69 -10.37
N ARG A 163 1.21 6.04 -10.60
CA ARG A 163 2.45 6.73 -10.96
C ARG A 163 2.29 7.59 -12.21
N ASP A 164 1.68 7.05 -13.25
CA ASP A 164 1.50 7.72 -14.54
C ASP A 164 0.54 8.93 -14.46
N LYS A 165 -0.32 8.97 -13.44
CA LYS A 165 -1.12 10.14 -13.07
C LYS A 165 -0.31 11.22 -12.32
N GLY A 166 0.99 11.01 -12.10
CA GLY A 166 1.87 11.93 -11.36
C GLY A 166 1.78 11.79 -9.85
N LYS A 167 1.22 10.70 -9.32
CA LYS A 167 1.17 10.41 -7.89
C LYS A 167 2.51 9.86 -7.41
N ALA A 168 2.86 10.11 -6.16
CA ALA A 168 3.96 9.44 -5.52
C ALA A 168 3.55 8.00 -5.12
N VAL A 169 4.39 7.02 -5.45
CA VAL A 169 4.19 5.62 -5.04
C VAL A 169 5.43 5.15 -4.29
N LEU A 170 5.22 4.67 -3.06
CA LEU A 170 6.22 3.92 -2.31
C LEU A 170 5.84 2.44 -2.34
N LEU A 171 6.47 1.69 -3.23
CA LEU A 171 6.39 0.24 -3.26
C LEU A 171 7.41 -0.34 -2.28
N VAL A 172 6.98 -1.25 -1.42
CA VAL A 172 7.87 -2.08 -0.59
C VAL A 172 7.71 -3.52 -1.07
N SER A 173 8.77 -4.10 -1.59
CA SER A 173 8.74 -5.47 -2.12
C SER A 173 10.00 -6.24 -1.76
N LEU A 174 9.82 -7.54 -1.53
CA LEU A 174 10.89 -8.52 -1.33
C LEU A 174 11.19 -9.29 -2.63
N GLU A 175 10.31 -9.14 -3.63
CA GLU A 175 10.41 -9.83 -4.92
C GLU A 175 11.24 -8.99 -5.89
N LEU A 176 12.45 -9.49 -6.24
CA LEU A 176 13.38 -8.74 -7.10
C LEU A 176 12.80 -8.42 -8.47
N ASP A 177 11.98 -9.31 -9.03
CA ASP A 177 11.32 -9.07 -10.33
C ASP A 177 10.33 -7.89 -10.22
N GLU A 178 9.57 -7.79 -9.13
CA GLU A 178 8.67 -6.66 -8.87
C GLU A 178 9.46 -5.37 -8.68
N VAL A 179 10.56 -5.42 -7.89
CA VAL A 179 11.46 -4.29 -7.66
C VAL A 179 12.02 -3.77 -8.99
N MET A 180 12.57 -4.63 -9.82
CA MET A 180 13.22 -4.25 -11.09
C MET A 180 12.24 -3.72 -12.13
N ASN A 181 11.04 -4.33 -12.22
CA ASN A 181 10.09 -4.02 -13.28
C ASN A 181 9.20 -2.81 -13.00
N LEU A 182 8.95 -2.46 -11.72
CA LEU A 182 8.01 -1.40 -11.37
C LEU A 182 8.67 -0.11 -10.88
N SER A 183 9.97 -0.14 -10.58
CA SER A 183 10.62 0.99 -9.93
C SER A 183 11.22 1.99 -10.91
N ASP A 184 11.10 3.27 -10.60
CA ASP A 184 11.92 4.33 -11.21
C ASP A 184 13.19 4.58 -10.39
N ARG A 185 13.19 4.21 -9.12
CA ARG A 185 14.28 4.37 -8.15
C ARG A 185 14.18 3.28 -7.09
N ILE A 186 15.29 2.64 -6.75
CA ILE A 186 15.36 1.55 -5.77
C ILE A 186 16.19 2.00 -4.58
N LEU A 187 15.62 1.94 -3.39
CA LEU A 187 16.33 2.04 -2.12
C LEU A 187 16.45 0.65 -1.52
N VAL A 188 17.64 0.27 -1.07
CA VAL A 188 17.85 -1.02 -0.40
C VAL A 188 18.01 -0.79 1.09
N MET A 189 17.19 -1.50 1.88
CA MET A 189 17.24 -1.47 3.34
C MET A 189 17.88 -2.73 3.90
N TYR A 190 18.81 -2.55 4.84
CA TYR A 190 19.45 -3.60 5.61
C TYR A 190 19.64 -3.13 7.05
N GLU A 191 19.20 -3.93 8.04
CA GLU A 191 19.30 -3.62 9.48
C GLU A 191 18.79 -2.21 9.86
N GLY A 192 17.68 -1.77 9.25
CA GLY A 192 17.05 -0.48 9.52
C GLY A 192 17.71 0.72 8.85
N GLU A 193 18.75 0.51 8.05
CA GLU A 193 19.44 1.57 7.32
C GLU A 193 19.25 1.43 5.80
N ILE A 194 19.19 2.57 5.10
CA ILE A 194 19.31 2.58 3.64
C ILE A 194 20.77 2.38 3.28
N VAL A 195 21.11 1.22 2.74
CA VAL A 195 22.49 0.82 2.41
C VAL A 195 22.87 1.09 0.97
N GLY A 196 21.91 1.42 0.11
CA GLY A 196 22.18 1.78 -1.28
C GLY A 196 20.97 2.37 -1.98
N GLU A 197 21.25 3.13 -3.03
CA GLU A 197 20.27 3.71 -3.96
C GLU A 197 20.67 3.36 -5.39
N PHE A 198 19.71 2.89 -6.20
CA PHE A 198 19.96 2.34 -7.52
C PHE A 198 18.93 2.80 -8.55
N ASP A 199 19.38 2.91 -9.79
CA ASP A 199 18.52 3.02 -10.98
C ASP A 199 18.31 1.61 -11.54
N PRO A 200 17.05 1.14 -11.68
CA PRO A 200 16.75 -0.20 -12.20
C PRO A 200 17.28 -0.43 -13.63
N LYS A 201 17.54 0.64 -14.39
CA LYS A 201 18.07 0.55 -15.76
C LYS A 201 19.56 0.23 -15.82
N THR A 202 20.29 0.50 -14.75
CA THR A 202 21.76 0.38 -14.70
C THR A 202 22.27 -0.65 -13.71
N THR A 203 21.45 -1.06 -12.74
CA THR A 203 21.79 -2.08 -11.75
C THR A 203 21.39 -3.48 -12.19
N THR A 204 21.86 -4.49 -11.47
CA THR A 204 21.53 -5.89 -11.70
C THR A 204 20.91 -6.53 -10.47
N VAL A 205 20.15 -7.62 -10.67
CA VAL A 205 19.59 -8.44 -9.58
C VAL A 205 20.68 -8.93 -8.63
N GLN A 206 21.84 -9.33 -9.17
CA GLN A 206 22.99 -9.79 -8.38
C GLN A 206 23.55 -8.69 -7.50
N GLU A 207 23.67 -7.48 -8.04
CA GLU A 207 24.13 -6.32 -7.28
C GLU A 207 23.17 -6.00 -6.14
N LEU A 208 21.88 -5.85 -6.43
CA LEU A 208 20.86 -5.62 -5.40
C LEU A 208 20.90 -6.69 -4.30
N GLY A 209 21.04 -7.97 -4.69
CA GLY A 209 21.15 -9.10 -3.77
C GLY A 209 22.30 -8.94 -2.76
N LEU A 210 23.45 -8.44 -3.17
CA LEU A 210 24.61 -8.21 -2.28
C LEU A 210 24.30 -7.14 -1.23
N TYR A 211 23.61 -6.05 -1.63
CA TYR A 211 23.21 -4.99 -0.68
C TYR A 211 22.08 -5.46 0.23
N MET A 212 21.12 -6.18 -0.28
CA MET A 212 20.01 -6.75 0.51
C MET A 212 20.50 -7.75 1.55
N ALA A 213 21.59 -8.49 1.24
CA ALA A 213 22.23 -9.43 2.16
C ALA A 213 23.23 -8.75 3.13
N GLY A 214 23.42 -7.43 3.07
CA GLY A 214 24.37 -6.69 3.89
C GLY A 214 25.84 -6.91 3.53
N ALA A 215 26.13 -7.57 2.40
CA ALA A 215 27.51 -7.81 1.95
C ALA A 215 28.18 -6.52 1.40
N ARG A 216 27.38 -5.52 1.02
CA ARG A 216 27.85 -4.23 0.53
C ARG A 216 27.01 -3.08 1.09
N LYS A 217 27.65 -1.89 1.22
CA LYS A 217 27.00 -0.62 1.60
C LYS A 217 27.62 0.51 0.80
N GLN A 218 26.81 1.37 0.17
CA GLN A 218 27.31 2.56 -0.53
C GLN A 218 27.98 3.51 0.47
N GLY A 219 29.15 4.07 0.09
CA GLY A 219 29.92 5.01 0.93
C GLY A 219 30.84 4.36 1.97
N LYS A 220 30.92 3.04 2.05
CA LYS A 220 32.03 2.33 2.72
C LYS A 220 32.81 1.61 1.62
N GLU A 221 33.96 2.16 1.25
CA GLU A 221 34.96 1.43 0.47
C GLU A 221 35.39 0.18 1.26
N GLU A 222 35.56 -0.92 0.57
CA GLU A 222 36.09 -2.17 1.13
C GLU A 222 37.46 -1.86 1.79
N GLN A 223 37.54 -2.04 3.12
CA GLN A 223 38.84 -2.14 3.82
C GLN A 223 39.31 -3.59 3.80
#